data_03131c5b570558f554f3478caff5e374
#
_entry.id   03131c5b570558f554f3478caff5e374
#
_cell.length_a   1.000
_cell.length_b   1.000
_cell.length_c   1.000
_cell.angle_alpha   90.00
_cell.angle_beta   90.00
_cell.angle_gamma   90.00
#
_symmetry.space_group_name_H-M   'P 1'
#
loop_
_entity.id
_entity.type
_entity.pdbx_description
1 polymer ?
#
loop_
_entity_poly.entity_id
_entity_poly.type
_entity_poly.pdbx_seq_one_letter_code
_entity_poly.pdbx_strand_id
1 'polypeptide(L)'
;MLAGLARDGGLYLPAEWPQFSKAEIAALKGQPYGEVAYRVMRPFVGDAFDEATFRRLIGEAYASFETPEVAPVKSLGDSGLHLLELFHGPTLAFKAHLETRYLSA
;
A
#
# COMPACT_ATOMS: atom_id res chain seq x y z
N MET A 1 -6.86 8.93 -11.93
CA MET A 1 -6.78 7.62 -11.27
C MET A 1 -8.14 6.94 -11.12
N LEU A 2 -9.24 7.65 -10.91
CA LEU A 2 -10.58 7.03 -10.83
C LEU A 2 -11.10 6.43 -12.15
N ALA A 3 -10.50 6.79 -13.28
CA ALA A 3 -10.92 6.32 -14.61
C ALA A 3 -10.44 4.91 -14.97
N GLY A 4 -9.56 4.30 -14.17
CA GLY A 4 -8.97 2.99 -14.45
C GLY A 4 -8.05 3.00 -15.67
N LEU A 5 -8.61 2.87 -16.87
CA LEU A 5 -7.87 2.95 -18.14
C LEU A 5 -7.81 4.39 -18.67
N ALA A 6 -6.73 4.72 -19.34
CA ALA A 6 -6.59 5.97 -20.08
C ALA A 6 -7.48 5.97 -21.34
N ARG A 7 -7.74 7.13 -21.93
CA ARG A 7 -8.61 7.28 -23.11
C ARG A 7 -8.12 6.52 -24.34
N ASP A 8 -6.83 6.28 -24.42
CA ASP A 8 -6.17 5.50 -25.48
C ASP A 8 -6.12 3.98 -25.18
N GLY A 9 -6.71 3.53 -24.06
CA GLY A 9 -6.68 2.15 -23.62
C GLY A 9 -5.44 1.76 -22.81
N GLY A 10 -4.50 2.67 -22.60
CA GLY A 10 -3.30 2.46 -21.80
C GLY A 10 -3.55 2.57 -20.30
N LEU A 11 -2.50 2.37 -19.52
CA LEU A 11 -2.49 2.59 -18.08
C LEU A 11 -1.89 3.95 -17.73
N TYR A 12 -2.43 4.58 -16.69
CA TYR A 12 -1.82 5.78 -16.13
C TYR A 12 -0.54 5.43 -15.38
N LEU A 13 0.53 6.13 -15.68
CA LEU A 13 1.79 6.05 -14.95
C LEU A 13 2.10 7.42 -14.34
N PRO A 14 2.85 7.49 -13.22
CA PRO A 14 3.36 8.76 -12.71
C PRO A 14 4.24 9.43 -13.76
N ALA A 15 4.14 10.75 -13.90
CA ALA A 15 5.04 11.52 -14.77
C ALA A 15 6.50 11.43 -14.27
N GLU A 16 6.65 11.41 -12.95
CA GLU A 16 7.93 11.19 -12.27
C GLU A 16 7.74 10.15 -11.18
N TRP A 17 8.69 9.22 -11.05
CA TRP A 17 8.67 8.22 -10.00
C TRP A 17 9.20 8.83 -8.70
N PRO A 18 8.43 8.82 -7.62
CA PRO A 18 8.90 9.27 -6.32
C PRO A 18 10.15 8.50 -5.89
N GLN A 19 11.14 9.23 -5.38
CA GLN A 19 12.40 8.67 -4.90
C GLN A 19 12.43 8.73 -3.37
N PHE A 20 12.84 7.63 -2.76
CA PHE A 20 13.07 7.57 -1.32
C PHE A 20 14.56 7.39 -1.06
N SER A 21 15.13 8.25 -0.25
CA SER A 21 16.50 8.09 0.22
C SER A 21 16.63 6.89 1.17
N LYS A 22 17.85 6.40 1.34
CA LYS A 22 18.12 5.32 2.30
C LYS A 22 17.71 5.71 3.73
N ALA A 23 17.86 6.97 4.10
CA ALA A 23 17.46 7.48 5.42
C ALA A 23 15.93 7.44 5.60
N GLU A 24 15.17 7.85 4.59
CA GLU A 24 13.70 7.78 4.61
C GLU A 24 13.20 6.35 4.70
N ILE A 25 13.80 5.43 3.94
CA ILE A 25 13.46 3.99 4.01
C ILE A 25 13.80 3.44 5.41
N ALA A 26 14.95 3.78 5.96
CA ALA A 26 15.35 3.36 7.31
C ALA A 26 14.40 3.89 8.39
N ALA A 27 13.85 5.10 8.23
CA ALA A 27 12.90 5.70 9.16
C ALA A 27 11.52 5.00 9.14
N LEU A 28 11.22 4.17 8.15
CA LEU A 28 10.01 3.34 8.11
C LEU A 28 10.11 2.11 9.01
N LYS A 29 11.31 1.72 9.40
CA LYS A 29 11.53 0.53 10.23
C LYS A 29 10.78 0.65 11.56
N GLY A 30 9.98 -0.37 11.89
CA GLY A 30 9.21 -0.43 13.13
C GLY A 30 7.97 0.47 13.15
N GLN A 31 7.65 1.17 12.06
CA GLN A 31 6.41 1.92 11.94
C GLN A 31 5.23 0.98 11.68
N PRO A 32 4.01 1.32 12.18
CA PRO A 32 2.80 0.60 11.80
C PRO A 32 2.60 0.60 10.29
N TYR A 33 2.01 -0.48 9.76
CA TYR A 33 1.80 -0.62 8.31
C TYR A 33 1.04 0.56 7.69
N GLY A 34 0.02 1.08 8.37
CA GLY A 34 -0.74 2.24 7.89
C GLY A 34 0.11 3.51 7.74
N GLU A 35 1.11 3.72 8.61
CA GLU A 35 2.05 4.84 8.49
C GLU A 35 3.00 4.64 7.30
N VAL A 36 3.49 3.42 7.10
CA VAL A 36 4.31 3.07 5.93
C VAL A 36 3.50 3.28 4.65
N ALA A 37 2.28 2.77 4.61
CA ALA A 37 1.36 2.94 3.48
C ALA A 37 1.10 4.42 3.16
N TYR A 38 0.83 5.24 4.19
CA TYR A 38 0.63 6.68 4.02
C TYR A 38 1.85 7.34 3.36
N ARG A 39 3.05 7.11 3.90
CA ARG A 39 4.29 7.74 3.40
C ARG A 39 4.62 7.31 1.97
N VAL A 40 4.45 6.02 1.66
CA VAL A 40 4.76 5.50 0.32
C VAL A 40 3.74 5.96 -0.71
N MET A 41 2.45 6.02 -0.36
CA MET A 41 1.40 6.40 -1.31
C MET A 41 1.20 7.91 -1.45
N ARG A 42 1.55 8.71 -0.44
CA ARG A 42 1.32 10.17 -0.44
C ARG A 42 1.86 10.89 -1.69
N PRO A 43 3.08 10.62 -2.18
CA PRO A 43 3.60 11.27 -3.38
C PRO A 43 2.77 10.99 -4.65
N PHE A 44 2.09 9.84 -4.72
CA PHE A 44 1.25 9.47 -5.88
C PHE A 44 -0.16 10.07 -5.79
N VAL A 45 -0.64 10.32 -4.58
CA VAL A 45 -1.99 10.86 -4.33
C VAL A 45 -1.98 12.39 -4.43
N GLY A 46 -0.86 13.04 -4.10
CA GLY A 46 -0.72 14.50 -4.11
C GLY A 46 -1.78 15.17 -3.23
N ASP A 47 -2.43 16.20 -3.75
CA ASP A 47 -3.43 17.00 -3.05
C ASP A 47 -4.88 16.51 -3.23
N ALA A 48 -5.07 15.29 -3.79
CA ALA A 48 -6.41 14.73 -4.00
C ALA A 48 -7.18 14.51 -2.68
N PHE A 49 -6.46 14.31 -1.57
CA PHE A 49 -7.01 14.19 -0.23
C PHE A 49 -6.17 15.00 0.76
N ASP A 50 -6.81 15.62 1.77
CA ASP A 50 -6.10 16.11 2.93
C ASP A 50 -5.50 14.94 3.74
N GLU A 51 -4.54 15.26 4.62
CA GLU A 51 -3.83 14.23 5.38
C GLU A 51 -4.77 13.40 6.26
N ALA A 52 -5.69 14.04 6.98
CA ALA A 52 -6.58 13.35 7.91
C ALA A 52 -7.51 12.38 7.17
N THR A 53 -8.08 12.81 6.06
CA THR A 53 -8.92 11.96 5.21
C THR A 53 -8.12 10.79 4.65
N PHE A 54 -6.92 11.05 4.13
CA PHE A 54 -6.13 9.98 3.54
C PHE A 54 -5.68 8.93 4.58
N ARG A 55 -5.27 9.36 5.78
CA ARG A 55 -4.94 8.47 6.88
C ARG A 55 -6.13 7.63 7.34
N ARG A 56 -7.32 8.25 7.44
CA ARG A 56 -8.56 7.53 7.77
C ARG A 56 -8.87 6.44 6.75
N LEU A 57 -8.80 6.77 5.46
CA LEU A 57 -9.05 5.83 4.37
C LEU A 57 -8.08 4.64 4.40
N ILE A 58 -6.80 4.88 4.65
CA ILE A 58 -5.79 3.83 4.83
C ILE A 58 -6.14 2.94 6.02
N GLY A 59 -6.50 3.55 7.16
CA GLY A 59 -6.90 2.81 8.35
C GLY A 59 -8.11 1.92 8.12
N GLU A 60 -9.15 2.44 7.46
CA GLU A 60 -10.36 1.69 7.10
C GLU A 60 -10.05 0.53 6.12
N ALA A 61 -9.20 0.77 5.13
CA ALA A 61 -8.82 -0.23 4.14
C ALA A 61 -8.12 -1.43 4.79
N TYR A 62 -7.19 -1.19 5.72
CA TYR A 62 -6.41 -2.26 6.35
C TYR A 62 -7.02 -2.80 7.65
N ALA A 63 -8.07 -2.20 8.19
CA ALA A 63 -8.76 -2.70 9.38
C ALA A 63 -9.41 -4.09 9.20
N SER A 64 -9.67 -4.50 7.97
CA SER A 64 -10.25 -5.80 7.63
C SER A 64 -9.22 -6.92 7.40
N PHE A 65 -7.93 -6.63 7.55
CA PHE A 65 -6.88 -7.64 7.42
C PHE A 65 -6.72 -8.44 8.72
N GLU A 66 -6.41 -9.72 8.59
CA GLU A 66 -6.30 -10.66 9.72
C GLU A 66 -5.12 -10.33 10.66
N THR A 67 -4.08 -9.69 10.14
CA THR A 67 -2.88 -9.33 10.88
C THR A 67 -2.54 -7.85 10.75
N PRO A 68 -2.08 -7.20 11.82
CA PRO A 68 -1.70 -5.78 11.78
C PRO A 68 -0.48 -5.51 10.89
N GLU A 69 0.35 -6.52 10.61
CA GLU A 69 1.44 -6.42 9.65
C GLU A 69 0.95 -6.35 8.20
N VAL A 70 -0.31 -6.72 7.92
CA VAL A 70 -0.97 -6.72 6.61
C VAL A 70 -0.26 -7.63 5.59
N ALA A 71 1.04 -7.47 5.39
CA ALA A 71 1.90 -8.25 4.51
C ALA A 71 3.16 -8.71 5.27
N PRO A 72 3.03 -9.69 6.19
CA PRO A 72 4.17 -10.16 6.95
C PRO A 72 5.22 -10.85 6.07
N VAL A 73 6.48 -10.72 6.48
CA VAL A 73 7.62 -11.39 5.86
C VAL A 73 8.07 -12.54 6.75
N LYS A 74 8.06 -13.76 6.21
CA LYS A 74 8.50 -14.97 6.90
C LYS A 74 9.85 -15.43 6.36
N SER A 75 10.79 -15.70 7.26
CA SER A 75 12.06 -16.34 6.89
C SER A 75 11.85 -17.84 6.64
N LEU A 76 12.46 -18.35 5.59
CA LEU A 76 12.46 -19.77 5.25
C LEU A 76 13.73 -20.46 5.80
N GLY A 77 13.74 -20.68 7.11
CA GLY A 77 14.89 -21.26 7.82
C GLY A 77 16.14 -20.37 7.69
N ASP A 78 17.30 -21.00 7.63
CA ASP A 78 18.61 -20.31 7.54
C ASP A 78 19.09 -20.07 6.09
N SER A 79 18.18 -20.25 5.12
CA SER A 79 18.52 -20.13 3.69
C SER A 79 18.76 -18.70 3.19
N GLY A 80 18.44 -17.68 4.00
CA GLY A 80 18.44 -16.28 3.56
C GLY A 80 17.27 -15.93 2.64
N LEU A 81 16.36 -16.86 2.38
CA LEU A 81 15.14 -16.64 1.61
C LEU A 81 14.02 -16.17 2.52
N HIS A 82 13.17 -15.30 1.98
CA HIS A 82 12.01 -14.77 2.67
C HIS A 82 10.77 -14.90 1.81
N LEU A 83 9.63 -15.16 2.46
CA LEU A 83 8.32 -15.20 1.85
C LEU A 83 7.53 -13.96 2.28
N LEU A 84 7.04 -13.18 1.31
CA LEU A 84 6.08 -12.12 1.55
C LEU A 84 4.67 -12.70 1.44
N GLU A 85 3.94 -12.72 2.56
CA GLU A 85 2.59 -13.28 2.60
C GLU A 85 1.55 -12.23 2.19
N LEU A 86 0.89 -12.44 1.04
CA LEU A 86 -0.10 -11.52 0.46
C LEU A 86 -1.53 -12.09 0.46
N PHE A 87 -1.87 -12.92 1.44
CA PHE A 87 -3.17 -13.60 1.53
C PHE A 87 -3.97 -13.27 2.80
N HIS A 88 -3.52 -12.31 3.62
CA HIS A 88 -4.18 -11.93 4.88
C HIS A 88 -5.34 -10.93 4.69
N GLY A 89 -5.61 -10.49 3.48
CA GLY A 89 -6.73 -9.61 3.17
C GLY A 89 -8.05 -10.33 3.03
N PRO A 90 -9.18 -9.61 2.98
CA PRO A 90 -10.53 -10.19 2.96
C PRO A 90 -10.83 -11.08 1.75
N THR A 91 -10.08 -10.95 0.65
CA THR A 91 -10.22 -11.79 -0.55
C THR A 91 -9.25 -12.96 -0.58
N LEU A 92 -8.36 -13.11 0.41
CA LEU A 92 -7.28 -14.09 0.49
C LEU A 92 -6.33 -14.09 -0.72
N ALA A 93 -6.33 -12.99 -1.49
CA ALA A 93 -5.51 -12.81 -2.68
C ALA A 93 -4.73 -11.50 -2.61
N PHE A 94 -3.61 -11.41 -3.33
CA PHE A 94 -2.78 -10.21 -3.35
C PHE A 94 -3.54 -8.94 -3.77
N LYS A 95 -4.61 -9.07 -4.55
CA LYS A 95 -5.47 -7.96 -4.95
C LYS A 95 -6.08 -7.21 -3.77
N ALA A 96 -6.34 -7.87 -2.64
CA ALA A 96 -6.85 -7.22 -1.44
C ALA A 96 -5.93 -6.09 -0.94
N HIS A 97 -4.64 -6.16 -1.24
CA HIS A 97 -3.66 -5.11 -0.91
C HIS A 97 -3.76 -3.91 -1.86
N LEU A 98 -4.35 -4.08 -3.04
CA LEU A 98 -4.52 -3.07 -4.08
C LEU A 98 -5.95 -2.54 -4.14
N GLU A 99 -6.92 -3.39 -3.85
CA GLU A 99 -8.33 -3.05 -3.79
C GLU A 99 -8.64 -2.40 -2.45
N THR A 100 -8.33 -1.13 -2.34
CA THR A 100 -8.96 -0.31 -1.31
C THR A 100 -10.45 -0.25 -1.61
N ARG A 101 -11.32 -0.31 -0.59
CA ARG A 101 -12.80 -0.28 -0.67
C ARG A 101 -13.39 0.93 -1.43
N TYR A 102 -12.63 1.57 -2.28
CA TYR A 102 -13.04 2.74 -3.06
C TYR A 102 -13.96 2.41 -4.24
N LEU A 103 -14.17 1.13 -4.54
CA LEU A 103 -15.00 0.71 -5.66
C LEU A 103 -16.38 0.22 -5.27
N SER A 104 -16.78 0.37 -4.00
CA SER A 104 -18.10 -0.03 -3.51
C SER A 104 -18.85 1.12 -2.84
N ALA A 105 -18.79 2.30 -3.45
CA ALA A 105 -19.68 3.40 -3.11
C ALA A 105 -20.36 3.90 -4.38
#